data_0158ed8569cf47433f10d20d9f474978
#
_entry.id   0158ed8569cf47433f10d20d9f474978
#
_cell.length_a   1.000
_cell.length_b   1.000
_cell.length_c   1.000
_cell.angle_alpha   90.00
_cell.angle_beta   90.00
_cell.angle_gamma   90.00
#
_symmetry.space_group_name_H-M   'P 1'
#
loop_
_entity.id
_entity.type
_entity.pdbx_description
1 polymer ?
#
loop_
_entity_poly.entity_id
_entity_poly.type
_entity_poly.pdbx_seq_one_letter_code
_entity_poly.pdbx_strand_id
1 'polypeptide(L)'
;MAQLNFGGTVENVVIRDEFPLEKAREVLKNETIAVIGYGVQGPGQALNLRDNGFNVIVGQRQGKTYDKAVADGWVPGETLFGIEEACEKGTIIMCLLSDAAVMSVWPTIKPYLTVAA
;
A
#
# COMPACT_ATOMS: atom_id res chain seq x y z
N MET A 1 -20.82 15.92 0.00
CA MET A 1 -20.07 15.58 -1.22
C MET A 1 -20.36 16.60 -2.30
N ALA A 2 -19.35 16.90 -3.10
CA ALA A 2 -19.53 17.77 -4.26
C ALA A 2 -20.29 17.03 -5.37
N GLN A 3 -20.91 17.79 -6.25
CA GLN A 3 -21.60 17.25 -7.41
C GLN A 3 -20.92 17.76 -8.68
N LEU A 4 -20.63 16.87 -9.61
CA LEU A 4 -20.06 17.19 -10.91
C LEU A 4 -20.97 16.67 -12.01
N ASN A 5 -21.05 17.44 -13.10
CA ASN A 5 -21.81 17.08 -14.27
C ASN A 5 -20.90 16.40 -15.30
N PHE A 6 -21.20 15.14 -15.60
CA PHE A 6 -20.45 14.34 -16.59
C PHE A 6 -21.30 14.19 -17.84
N GLY A 7 -21.24 15.18 -18.72
CA GLY A 7 -21.96 15.13 -19.99
C GLY A 7 -23.48 15.08 -19.85
N GLY A 8 -24.04 15.75 -18.84
CA GLY A 8 -25.49 15.78 -18.59
C GLY A 8 -25.92 14.90 -17.41
N THR A 9 -25.04 14.06 -16.89
CA THR A 9 -25.33 13.24 -15.71
C THR A 9 -24.60 13.82 -14.50
N VAL A 10 -25.34 14.15 -13.44
CA VAL A 10 -24.78 14.70 -12.22
C VAL A 10 -24.46 13.56 -11.25
N GLU A 11 -23.22 13.50 -10.80
CA GLU A 11 -22.75 12.48 -9.86
C GLU A 11 -22.21 13.11 -8.58
N ASN A 12 -22.37 12.40 -7.47
CA ASN A 12 -21.74 12.78 -6.21
C ASN A 12 -20.29 12.33 -6.24
N VAL A 13 -19.39 13.25 -5.91
CA VAL A 13 -17.94 12.97 -5.89
C VAL A 13 -17.30 13.54 -4.64
N VAL A 14 -16.13 13.03 -4.30
CA VAL A 14 -15.27 13.60 -3.28
C VAL A 14 -14.14 14.33 -3.98
N ILE A 15 -14.03 15.63 -3.74
CA ILE A 15 -12.94 16.44 -4.28
C ILE A 15 -11.85 16.61 -3.22
N ARG A 16 -10.67 17.05 -3.66
CA ARG A 16 -9.50 17.20 -2.78
C ARG A 16 -9.80 18.06 -1.55
N ASP A 17 -10.54 19.15 -1.71
CA ASP A 17 -10.84 20.07 -0.60
C ASP A 17 -11.71 19.41 0.46
N GLU A 18 -12.52 18.43 0.11
CA GLU A 18 -13.36 17.69 1.05
C GLU A 18 -12.56 16.64 1.84
N PHE A 19 -11.46 16.16 1.26
CA PHE A 19 -10.60 15.17 1.90
C PHE A 19 -9.13 15.54 1.69
N PRO A 20 -8.63 16.58 2.39
CA PRO A 20 -7.25 16.99 2.25
C PRO A 20 -6.28 15.96 2.83
N LEU A 21 -5.01 16.06 2.45
CA LEU A 21 -3.98 15.10 2.84
C LEU A 21 -3.82 15.00 4.37
N GLU A 22 -3.96 16.11 5.08
CA GLU A 22 -3.90 16.12 6.55
C GLU A 22 -4.99 15.26 7.17
N LYS A 23 -6.20 15.29 6.60
CA LYS A 23 -7.30 14.45 7.07
C LYS A 23 -7.01 12.97 6.79
N ALA A 24 -6.42 12.65 5.65
CA ALA A 24 -6.00 11.28 5.34
C ALA A 24 -4.96 10.77 6.34
N ARG A 25 -3.96 11.59 6.68
CA ARG A 25 -2.95 11.23 7.68
C ARG A 25 -3.59 10.97 9.04
N GLU A 26 -4.55 11.79 9.44
CA GLU A 26 -5.24 11.61 10.74
C GLU A 26 -6.05 10.31 10.75
N VAL A 27 -6.80 10.03 9.69
CA VAL A 27 -7.62 8.82 9.60
C VAL A 27 -6.75 7.55 9.63
N LEU A 28 -5.57 7.59 9.00
CA LEU A 28 -4.69 6.44 8.84
C LEU A 28 -3.50 6.42 9.81
N LYS A 29 -3.46 7.33 10.79
CA LYS A 29 -2.29 7.48 11.67
C LYS A 29 -1.94 6.23 12.47
N ASN A 30 -2.93 5.38 12.79
CA ASN A 30 -2.72 4.16 13.54
C ASN A 30 -2.62 2.92 12.64
N GLU A 31 -2.65 3.13 11.33
CA GLU A 31 -2.58 2.04 10.37
C GLU A 31 -1.16 1.86 9.84
N THR A 32 -0.80 0.62 9.59
CA THR A 32 0.44 0.26 8.90
C THR A 32 0.09 -0.26 7.52
N ILE A 33 0.54 0.44 6.48
CA ILE A 33 0.27 0.04 5.11
C ILE A 33 1.40 -0.87 4.64
N ALA A 34 1.08 -2.13 4.36
CA ALA A 34 2.03 -3.09 3.82
C ALA A 34 1.88 -3.15 2.30
N VAL A 35 2.88 -2.69 1.59
CA VAL A 35 2.92 -2.78 0.13
C VAL A 35 3.59 -4.10 -0.23
N ILE A 36 2.82 -5.02 -0.78
CA ILE A 36 3.30 -6.35 -1.17
C ILE A 36 3.66 -6.32 -2.66
N GLY A 37 4.94 -6.42 -2.94
CA GLY A 37 5.50 -6.32 -4.27
C GLY A 37 6.16 -4.97 -4.52
N TYR A 38 7.38 -5.00 -5.02
CA TYR A 38 8.17 -3.80 -5.30
C TYR A 38 8.65 -3.77 -6.76
N GLY A 39 7.82 -4.33 -7.65
CA GLY A 39 8.15 -4.42 -9.08
C GLY A 39 7.83 -3.14 -9.84
N VAL A 40 6.67 -3.11 -10.52
CA VAL A 40 6.28 -2.00 -11.39
C VAL A 40 5.56 -0.90 -10.62
N GLN A 41 4.48 -1.22 -9.92
CA GLN A 41 3.66 -0.25 -9.19
C GLN A 41 4.14 0.00 -7.77
N GLY A 42 4.73 -1.00 -7.14
CA GLY A 42 5.14 -0.93 -5.74
C GLY A 42 6.01 0.26 -5.41
N PRO A 43 7.11 0.50 -6.15
CA PRO A 43 8.00 1.63 -5.84
C PRO A 43 7.29 2.97 -5.85
N GLY A 44 6.54 3.26 -6.89
CA GLY A 44 5.84 4.54 -7.01
C GLY A 44 4.85 4.77 -5.89
N GLN A 45 4.03 3.79 -5.60
CA GLN A 45 3.01 3.92 -4.57
C GLN A 45 3.61 3.92 -3.15
N ALA A 46 4.56 3.03 -2.88
CA ALA A 46 5.19 2.98 -1.56
C ALA A 46 5.97 4.27 -1.24
N LEU A 47 6.74 4.77 -2.20
CA LEU A 47 7.51 5.99 -2.02
C LEU A 47 6.60 7.22 -1.86
N ASN A 48 5.51 7.29 -2.62
CA ASN A 48 4.54 8.38 -2.47
C ASN A 48 3.90 8.37 -1.08
N LEU A 49 3.50 7.21 -0.59
CA LEU A 49 2.92 7.09 0.75
C LEU A 49 3.94 7.49 1.82
N ARG A 50 5.17 7.01 1.70
CA ARG A 50 6.24 7.36 2.64
C ARG A 50 6.51 8.86 2.65
N ASP A 51 6.63 9.47 1.47
CA ASP A 51 6.93 10.89 1.34
C ASP A 51 5.79 11.76 1.88
N ASN A 52 4.58 11.25 1.90
CA ASN A 52 3.42 11.95 2.45
C ASN A 52 3.16 11.64 3.93
N GLY A 53 4.08 10.97 4.59
CA GLY A 53 4.05 10.81 6.05
C GLY A 53 3.22 9.64 6.57
N PHE A 54 2.85 8.70 5.71
CA PHE A 54 2.15 7.48 6.14
C PHE A 54 3.13 6.43 6.67
N ASN A 55 2.65 5.58 7.55
CA ASN A 55 3.42 4.46 8.06
C ASN A 55 3.36 3.30 7.07
N VAL A 56 4.43 3.13 6.31
CA VAL A 56 4.50 2.16 5.20
C VAL A 56 5.62 1.17 5.42
N ILE A 57 5.32 -0.09 5.18
CA ILE A 57 6.32 -1.16 5.10
C ILE A 57 6.20 -1.85 3.73
N VAL A 58 7.27 -2.51 3.31
CA VAL A 58 7.32 -3.22 2.03
C VAL A 58 7.54 -4.70 2.29
N GLY A 59 6.78 -5.53 1.60
CA GLY A 59 6.96 -6.97 1.58
C GLY A 59 7.46 -7.43 0.21
N GLN A 60 8.63 -8.03 0.15
CA GLN A 60 9.25 -8.50 -1.08
C GLN A 60 10.14 -9.71 -0.80
N ARG A 61 10.15 -10.66 -1.72
CA ARG A 61 11.05 -11.80 -1.63
C ARG A 61 12.48 -11.37 -1.92
N GLN A 62 13.46 -12.06 -1.34
CA GLN A 62 14.88 -11.85 -1.60
C GLN A 62 15.17 -11.94 -3.10
N GLY A 63 16.01 -11.06 -3.60
CA GLY A 63 16.40 -11.00 -5.01
C GLY A 63 16.70 -9.58 -5.46
N LYS A 64 16.76 -9.35 -6.77
CA LYS A 64 17.09 -8.04 -7.34
C LYS A 64 16.10 -6.95 -6.94
N THR A 65 14.82 -7.28 -6.89
CA THR A 65 13.77 -6.34 -6.52
C THR A 65 13.88 -5.95 -5.04
N TYR A 66 14.23 -6.91 -4.20
CA TYR A 66 14.52 -6.65 -2.79
C TYR A 66 15.71 -5.69 -2.64
N ASP A 67 16.77 -5.95 -3.39
CA ASP A 67 17.97 -5.11 -3.36
C ASP A 67 17.68 -3.69 -3.85
N LYS A 68 16.79 -3.54 -4.83
CA LYS A 68 16.33 -2.22 -5.28
C LYS A 68 15.60 -1.48 -4.16
N ALA A 69 14.75 -2.17 -3.41
CA ALA A 69 14.06 -1.56 -2.28
C ALA A 69 15.07 -1.06 -1.23
N VAL A 70 16.10 -1.84 -0.93
CA VAL A 70 17.17 -1.42 -0.02
C VAL A 70 17.85 -0.14 -0.55
N ALA A 71 18.13 -0.09 -1.84
CA ALA A 71 18.74 1.08 -2.47
C ALA A 71 17.84 2.33 -2.39
N ASP A 72 16.53 2.14 -2.39
CA ASP A 72 15.56 3.23 -2.27
C ASP A 72 15.32 3.69 -0.82
N GLY A 73 16.03 3.10 0.13
CA GLY A 73 15.99 3.53 1.53
C GLY A 73 15.09 2.69 2.45
N TRP A 74 14.54 1.59 1.96
CA TRP A 74 13.80 0.67 2.80
C TRP A 74 14.77 -0.17 3.62
N VAL A 75 14.53 -0.30 4.92
CA VAL A 75 15.47 -0.91 5.86
C VAL A 75 15.01 -2.33 6.23
N PRO A 76 15.79 -3.36 5.87
CA PRO A 76 15.45 -4.74 6.26
C PRO A 76 15.25 -4.87 7.78
N GLY A 77 14.16 -5.50 8.18
CA GLY A 77 13.80 -5.67 9.57
C GLY A 77 13.09 -4.49 10.23
N GLU A 78 13.02 -3.34 9.55
CA GLU A 78 12.31 -2.15 10.05
C GLU A 78 11.17 -1.73 9.13
N THR A 79 11.46 -1.57 7.84
CA THR A 79 10.47 -1.15 6.83
C THR A 79 10.43 -2.09 5.63
N LEU A 80 11.31 -3.08 5.57
CA LEU A 80 11.37 -4.05 4.49
C LEU A 80 11.41 -5.46 5.06
N PHE A 81 10.46 -6.29 4.65
CA PHE A 81 10.28 -7.64 5.18
C PHE A 81 10.03 -8.62 4.05
N GLY A 82 10.03 -9.91 4.37
CA GLY A 82 9.46 -10.92 3.49
C GLY A 82 7.95 -10.72 3.39
N ILE A 83 7.33 -11.34 2.39
CA ILE A 83 5.90 -11.15 2.12
C ILE A 83 5.04 -11.54 3.33
N GLU A 84 5.31 -12.69 3.94
CA GLU A 84 4.51 -13.17 5.08
C GLU A 84 4.61 -12.22 6.27
N GLU A 85 5.81 -11.82 6.62
CA GLU A 85 6.04 -10.94 7.76
C GLU A 85 5.43 -9.56 7.55
N ALA A 86 5.50 -9.03 6.33
CA ALA A 86 4.87 -7.76 6.01
C ALA A 86 3.35 -7.85 6.13
N CYS A 87 2.74 -8.95 5.67
CA CYS A 87 1.30 -9.17 5.80
C CYS A 87 0.87 -9.29 7.26
N GLU A 88 1.71 -9.91 8.10
CA GLU A 88 1.43 -10.03 9.53
C GLU A 88 1.46 -8.68 10.24
N LYS A 89 2.41 -7.82 9.87
CA LYS A 89 2.60 -6.51 10.49
C LYS A 89 1.68 -5.43 9.93
N GLY A 90 1.23 -5.57 8.69
CA GLY A 90 0.38 -4.59 8.05
C GLY A 90 -1.08 -4.67 8.51
N THR A 91 -1.72 -3.53 8.66
CA THR A 91 -3.16 -3.44 8.92
C THR A 91 -3.95 -3.20 7.65
N ILE A 92 -3.30 -2.60 6.65
CA ILE A 92 -3.82 -2.43 5.30
C ILE A 92 -2.84 -3.10 4.34
N ILE A 93 -3.33 -4.01 3.51
CA ILE A 93 -2.50 -4.74 2.56
C ILE A 93 -2.76 -4.22 1.15
N MET A 94 -1.72 -3.68 0.52
CA MET A 94 -1.75 -3.27 -0.88
C MET A 94 -0.99 -4.31 -1.71
N CYS A 95 -1.72 -5.18 -2.39
CA CYS A 95 -1.11 -6.25 -3.19
C CYS A 95 -0.81 -5.72 -4.59
N LEU A 96 0.44 -5.36 -4.83
CA LEU A 96 0.90 -4.75 -6.08
C LEU A 96 1.83 -5.67 -6.86
N LEU A 97 1.53 -6.96 -6.82
CA LEU A 97 2.24 -8.00 -7.57
C LEU A 97 1.64 -8.13 -8.98
N SER A 98 2.38 -8.78 -9.89
CA SER A 98 1.81 -9.18 -11.18
C SER A 98 0.68 -10.20 -10.97
N ASP A 99 -0.21 -10.32 -11.95
CA ASP A 99 -1.35 -11.24 -11.85
C ASP A 99 -0.90 -12.68 -11.58
N ALA A 100 0.13 -13.14 -12.28
CA ALA A 100 0.67 -14.47 -12.06
C ALA A 100 1.26 -14.64 -10.65
N ALA A 101 1.95 -13.63 -10.16
CA ALA A 101 2.52 -13.66 -8.81
C ALA A 101 1.43 -13.65 -7.75
N VAL A 102 0.35 -12.89 -7.93
CA VAL A 102 -0.79 -12.89 -7.02
C VAL A 102 -1.38 -14.29 -6.90
N MET A 103 -1.57 -14.98 -8.01
CA MET A 103 -2.14 -16.33 -8.00
C MET A 103 -1.26 -17.31 -7.20
N SER A 104 0.06 -17.21 -7.34
CA SER A 104 0.96 -18.12 -6.63
C SER A 104 1.16 -17.75 -5.17
N VAL A 105 1.06 -16.47 -4.81
CA VAL A 105 1.31 -15.96 -3.46
C VAL A 105 0.03 -15.89 -2.61
N TRP A 106 -1.14 -15.85 -3.24
CA TRP A 106 -2.40 -15.70 -2.55
C TRP A 106 -2.63 -16.69 -1.40
N PRO A 107 -2.34 -17.99 -1.56
CA PRO A 107 -2.49 -18.91 -0.43
C PRO A 107 -1.63 -18.56 0.78
N THR A 108 -0.50 -17.91 0.55
CA THR A 108 0.41 -17.45 1.61
C THR A 108 -0.13 -16.20 2.30
N ILE A 109 -0.73 -15.28 1.55
CA ILE A 109 -1.22 -14.00 2.06
C ILE A 109 -2.55 -14.15 2.79
N LYS A 110 -3.45 -14.94 2.24
CA LYS A 110 -4.83 -15.05 2.73
C LYS A 110 -4.96 -15.27 4.24
N PRO A 111 -4.16 -16.17 4.87
CA PRO A 111 -4.29 -16.40 6.32
C PRO A 111 -4.01 -15.18 7.18
N TYR A 112 -3.28 -14.19 6.68
CA TYR A 112 -2.95 -12.98 7.42
C TYR A 112 -3.99 -11.87 7.27
N LEU A 113 -4.94 -12.03 6.35
CA LEU A 113 -6.00 -11.05 6.16
C LEU A 113 -7.07 -11.25 7.22
N THR A 114 -7.32 -10.21 8.00
CA THR A 114 -8.31 -10.22 9.07
C THR A 114 -9.42 -9.24 8.76
N VAL A 115 -10.57 -9.48 9.36
CA VAL A 115 -11.68 -8.53 9.26
C VAL A 115 -11.33 -7.31 10.11
N ALA A 116 -11.44 -6.12 9.53
CA ALA A 116 -11.23 -4.89 10.28
C ALA A 116 -12.26 -4.79 11.40
N ALA A 117 -11.76 -4.56 12.58
CA ALA A 117 -12.62 -4.41 13.75
C ALA A 117 -13.30 -3.03 13.76
#